data_4f8d38b65710dcd0ef68c60725a721ef
#
_entry.id   4f8d38b65710dcd0ef68c60725a721ef
#
_cell.length_a   1.000
_cell.length_b   1.000
_cell.length_c   1.000
_cell.angle_alpha   90.00
_cell.angle_beta   90.00
_cell.angle_gamma   90.00
#
_symmetry.space_group_name_H-M   'P 1'
#
loop_
_entity.id
_entity.type
_entity.pdbx_description
1 polymer ?
#
loop_
_entity_poly.entity_id
_entity_poly.type
_entity_poly.pdbx_seq_one_letter_code
_entity_poly.pdbx_strand_id
1 'polypeptide(L)'
;QLISHTILASDDTADTLFHYSRFYDAGMQLKSGIFSIFQTNFTFQQSGRIINAIYGPLFAYFNGILVLIAGNWFNYQVILAYLISLLGAGSMYYLLKQVGINKLLATVMGIIYINIGMIPAFINRSSFNGWGQALMPLVVLCGVRMICDKKQPINWIQLMIVMSLLI
;
A
#
# COMPACT_ATOMS: atom_id res chain seq x y z
N GLN A 1 -7.43 20.34 5.10
CA GLN A 1 -8.10 19.31 4.27
C GLN A 1 -9.15 18.52 5.06
N LEU A 2 -8.86 18.09 6.29
CA LEU A 2 -9.85 17.44 7.17
C LEU A 2 -11.08 18.34 7.43
N ILE A 3 -10.89 19.65 7.44
CA ILE A 3 -11.96 20.63 7.65
C ILE A 3 -12.76 20.88 6.38
N SER A 4 -12.09 20.91 5.22
CA SER A 4 -12.74 21.20 3.94
C SER A 4 -13.38 19.99 3.26
N HIS A 5 -13.13 18.76 3.74
CA HIS A 5 -13.57 17.50 3.13
C HIS A 5 -13.27 17.40 1.62
N THR A 6 -12.19 18.05 1.17
CA THR A 6 -11.79 18.05 -0.23
C THR A 6 -10.81 16.94 -0.53
N ILE A 7 -10.96 16.31 -1.68
CA ILE A 7 -10.00 15.33 -2.20
C ILE A 7 -8.66 16.02 -2.46
N LEU A 8 -7.57 15.39 -2.06
CA LEU A 8 -6.22 15.84 -2.39
C LEU A 8 -6.04 15.81 -3.92
N ALA A 9 -5.84 16.97 -4.52
CA ALA A 9 -5.43 17.02 -5.91
C ALA A 9 -4.00 16.48 -6.00
N SER A 10 -3.77 15.47 -6.83
CA SER A 10 -2.43 15.00 -7.13
C SER A 10 -1.94 15.64 -8.42
N ASP A 11 -0.66 16.02 -8.47
CA ASP A 11 -0.04 16.52 -9.71
C ASP A 11 0.05 15.42 -10.79
N ASP A 12 0.08 14.13 -10.36
CA ASP A 12 0.06 12.94 -11.22
C ASP A 12 -1.37 12.38 -11.36
N THR A 13 -2.26 13.19 -11.86
CA THR A 13 -3.70 12.87 -11.93
C THR A 13 -4.01 11.60 -12.72
N ALA A 14 -3.27 11.31 -13.78
CA ALA A 14 -3.56 10.17 -14.66
C ALA A 14 -3.30 8.82 -13.96
N ASP A 15 -2.16 8.65 -13.30
CA ASP A 15 -1.80 7.39 -12.62
C ASP A 15 -2.67 7.16 -11.39
N THR A 16 -2.87 8.18 -10.57
CA THR A 16 -3.74 8.09 -9.40
C THR A 16 -5.18 7.75 -9.77
N LEU A 17 -5.74 8.40 -10.81
CA LEU A 17 -7.08 8.12 -11.29
C LEU A 17 -7.20 6.70 -11.86
N PHE A 18 -6.17 6.22 -12.54
CA PHE A 18 -6.11 4.86 -13.04
C PHE A 18 -6.21 3.84 -11.89
N HIS A 19 -5.40 3.99 -10.84
CA HIS A 19 -5.46 3.11 -9.68
C HIS A 19 -6.75 3.22 -8.89
N TYR A 20 -7.29 4.42 -8.71
CA TYR A 20 -8.60 4.62 -8.07
C TYR A 20 -9.72 3.94 -8.85
N SER A 21 -9.69 4.01 -10.18
CA SER A 21 -10.65 3.29 -11.02
C SER A 21 -10.57 1.77 -10.80
N ARG A 22 -9.37 1.21 -10.68
CA ARG A 22 -9.17 -0.22 -10.35
C ARG A 22 -9.76 -0.58 -8.99
N PHE A 23 -9.49 0.24 -7.96
CA PHE A 23 -9.97 -0.01 -6.60
C PHE A 23 -11.49 0.10 -6.53
N TYR A 24 -12.06 1.07 -7.23
CA TYR A 24 -13.52 1.20 -7.36
C TYR A 24 -14.12 -0.04 -8.03
N ASP A 25 -13.54 -0.48 -9.14
CA ASP A 25 -13.99 -1.66 -9.86
C ASP A 25 -13.99 -2.90 -8.96
N ALA A 26 -12.87 -3.15 -8.27
CA ALA A 26 -12.76 -4.25 -7.33
C ALA A 26 -13.79 -4.16 -6.18
N GLY A 27 -14.02 -2.97 -5.65
CA GLY A 27 -15.07 -2.72 -4.65
C GLY A 27 -16.47 -3.01 -5.19
N MET A 28 -16.78 -2.57 -6.40
CA MET A 28 -18.06 -2.84 -7.04
C MET A 28 -18.26 -4.31 -7.38
N GLN A 29 -17.22 -5.02 -7.79
CA GLN A 29 -17.26 -6.48 -7.99
C GLN A 29 -17.60 -7.21 -6.67
N LEU A 30 -16.97 -6.81 -5.56
CA LEU A 30 -17.27 -7.35 -4.24
C LEU A 30 -18.72 -7.08 -3.83
N LYS A 31 -19.22 -5.87 -4.06
CA LYS A 31 -20.59 -5.47 -3.70
C LYS A 31 -21.65 -6.17 -4.55
N SER A 32 -21.38 -6.39 -5.82
CA SER A 32 -22.34 -7.02 -6.76
C SER A 32 -22.31 -8.54 -6.74
N GLY A 33 -21.23 -9.15 -6.21
CA GLY A 33 -21.00 -10.60 -6.30
C GLY A 33 -20.59 -11.08 -7.69
N ILE A 34 -20.31 -10.17 -8.63
CA ILE A 34 -19.87 -10.49 -10.00
C ILE A 34 -18.35 -10.36 -10.05
N PHE A 35 -17.65 -11.48 -9.88
CA PHE A 35 -16.20 -11.49 -9.82
C PHE A 35 -15.55 -11.75 -11.17
N SER A 36 -14.59 -10.90 -11.52
CA SER A 36 -13.66 -11.12 -12.62
C SER A 36 -12.27 -10.68 -12.19
N ILE A 37 -11.49 -11.62 -11.66
CA ILE A 37 -10.23 -11.32 -10.95
C ILE A 37 -9.28 -10.46 -11.79
N PHE A 38 -9.21 -10.70 -13.08
CA PHE A 38 -8.26 -10.02 -13.97
C PHE A 38 -8.87 -8.88 -14.78
N GLN A 39 -10.19 -8.86 -14.97
CA GLN A 39 -10.89 -7.89 -15.80
C GLN A 39 -11.60 -6.83 -14.97
N THR A 40 -11.73 -5.65 -15.54
CA THR A 40 -12.57 -4.56 -15.01
C THR A 40 -13.95 -4.63 -15.63
N ASN A 41 -15.00 -4.64 -14.79
CA ASN A 41 -16.39 -4.77 -15.23
C ASN A 41 -17.19 -3.51 -15.04
N PHE A 42 -16.82 -2.62 -14.11
CA PHE A 42 -17.59 -1.43 -13.71
C PHE A 42 -16.93 -0.12 -14.09
N THR A 43 -15.66 -0.16 -14.50
CA THR A 43 -14.89 1.02 -14.91
C THR A 43 -14.39 0.90 -16.36
N PHE A 44 -13.67 1.91 -16.82
CA PHE A 44 -13.11 1.95 -18.19
C PHE A 44 -14.17 1.68 -19.27
N GLN A 45 -15.36 2.29 -19.11
CA GLN A 45 -16.50 2.14 -20.02
C GLN A 45 -17.00 0.70 -20.17
N GLN A 46 -16.79 -0.12 -19.14
CA GLN A 46 -17.17 -1.55 -19.10
C GLN A 46 -16.55 -2.36 -20.25
N SER A 47 -15.37 -1.95 -20.68
CA SER A 47 -14.66 -2.57 -21.83
C SER A 47 -14.01 -3.92 -21.52
N GLY A 48 -14.10 -4.42 -20.28
CA GLY A 48 -13.51 -5.71 -19.89
C GLY A 48 -11.98 -5.72 -19.93
N ARG A 49 -11.32 -4.59 -19.65
CA ARG A 49 -9.84 -4.51 -19.70
C ARG A 49 -9.18 -5.46 -18.72
N ILE A 50 -8.15 -6.16 -19.19
CA ILE A 50 -7.34 -7.08 -18.38
C ILE A 50 -6.23 -6.30 -17.66
N ILE A 51 -6.61 -5.50 -16.66
CA ILE A 51 -5.68 -4.62 -15.96
C ILE A 51 -5.04 -5.33 -14.76
N ASN A 52 -5.84 -6.04 -13.98
CA ASN A 52 -5.37 -6.69 -12.76
C ASN A 52 -4.45 -7.89 -13.00
N ALA A 53 -4.32 -8.38 -14.23
CA ALA A 53 -3.31 -9.37 -14.60
C ALA A 53 -1.89 -8.76 -14.58
N ILE A 54 -1.77 -7.45 -14.81
CA ILE A 54 -0.47 -6.74 -14.85
C ILE A 54 -0.10 -6.22 -13.47
N TYR A 55 -1.07 -5.69 -12.72
CA TYR A 55 -0.83 -4.96 -11.46
C TYR A 55 -1.20 -5.74 -10.19
N GLY A 56 -1.43 -7.02 -10.27
CA GLY A 56 -1.80 -7.87 -9.14
C GLY A 56 -3.21 -7.61 -8.59
N PRO A 57 -4.10 -8.62 -8.65
CA PRO A 57 -5.51 -8.45 -8.26
C PRO A 57 -5.71 -8.29 -6.75
N LEU A 58 -4.92 -8.98 -5.92
CA LEU A 58 -5.11 -8.98 -4.46
C LEU A 58 -5.05 -7.57 -3.88
N PHE A 59 -4.12 -6.76 -4.35
CA PHE A 59 -3.96 -5.40 -3.88
C PHE A 59 -5.13 -4.50 -4.32
N ALA A 60 -5.66 -4.71 -5.53
CA ALA A 60 -6.85 -4.00 -5.99
C ALA A 60 -8.07 -4.33 -5.13
N TYR A 61 -8.29 -5.60 -4.81
CA TYR A 61 -9.39 -6.01 -3.93
C TYR A 61 -9.22 -5.53 -2.49
N PHE A 62 -8.00 -5.54 -1.95
CA PHE A 62 -7.73 -4.97 -0.63
C PHE A 62 -8.11 -3.48 -0.57
N ASN A 63 -7.66 -2.68 -1.54
CA ASN A 63 -8.04 -1.28 -1.61
C ASN A 63 -9.53 -1.10 -1.96
N GLY A 64 -10.12 -1.99 -2.74
CA GLY A 64 -11.56 -2.02 -3.01
C GLY A 64 -12.39 -2.17 -1.74
N ILE A 65 -11.97 -3.03 -0.82
CA ILE A 65 -12.59 -3.18 0.52
C ILE A 65 -12.46 -1.85 1.29
N LEU A 66 -11.28 -1.23 1.29
CA LEU A 66 -11.08 0.06 1.97
C LEU A 66 -11.98 1.16 1.40
N VAL A 67 -12.17 1.20 0.07
CA VAL A 67 -13.08 2.14 -0.60
C VAL A 67 -14.53 1.91 -0.13
N LEU A 68 -14.98 0.65 -0.05
CA LEU A 68 -16.33 0.31 0.44
C LEU A 68 -16.53 0.73 1.90
N ILE A 69 -15.55 0.47 2.76
CA ILE A 69 -15.60 0.86 4.19
C ILE A 69 -15.60 2.38 4.33
N ALA A 70 -14.82 3.07 3.54
CA ALA A 70 -14.69 4.53 3.59
C ALA A 70 -15.97 5.25 3.13
N GLY A 71 -16.72 4.67 2.20
CA GLY A 71 -17.95 5.21 1.63
C GLY A 71 -17.76 6.42 0.71
N ASN A 72 -16.65 7.14 0.80
CA ASN A 72 -16.28 8.23 -0.10
C ASN A 72 -14.75 8.34 -0.26
N TRP A 73 -14.32 9.02 -1.31
CA TRP A 73 -12.89 9.13 -1.65
C TRP A 73 -12.08 9.93 -0.64
N PHE A 74 -12.66 10.93 -0.01
CA PHE A 74 -11.98 11.70 1.03
C PHE A 74 -11.64 10.81 2.24
N ASN A 75 -12.60 10.06 2.76
CA ASN A 75 -12.37 9.14 3.87
C ASN A 75 -11.37 8.05 3.49
N TYR A 76 -11.45 7.54 2.26
CA TYR A 76 -10.47 6.57 1.75
C TYR A 76 -9.05 7.13 1.78
N GLN A 77 -8.83 8.37 1.32
CA GLN A 77 -7.52 9.01 1.35
C GLN A 77 -7.01 9.21 2.78
N VAL A 78 -7.88 9.58 3.71
CA VAL A 78 -7.53 9.71 5.13
C VAL A 78 -7.13 8.36 5.72
N ILE A 79 -7.94 7.32 5.50
CA ILE A 79 -7.63 5.95 5.96
C ILE A 79 -6.30 5.48 5.36
N LEU A 80 -6.11 5.68 4.07
CA LEU A 80 -4.89 5.32 3.35
C LEU A 80 -3.65 6.00 3.96
N ALA A 81 -3.73 7.30 4.22
CA ALA A 81 -2.64 8.06 4.82
C ALA A 81 -2.23 7.52 6.20
N TYR A 82 -3.20 7.21 7.05
CA TYR A 82 -2.94 6.60 8.36
C TYR A 82 -2.35 5.19 8.24
N LEU A 83 -2.90 4.35 7.36
CA LEU A 83 -2.40 2.98 7.17
C LEU A 83 -0.96 2.97 6.67
N ILE A 84 -0.63 3.78 5.66
CA ILE A 84 0.73 3.91 5.12
C ILE A 84 1.68 4.42 6.21
N SER A 85 1.28 5.43 6.98
CA SER A 85 2.09 5.99 8.05
C SER A 85 2.37 4.98 9.16
N LEU A 86 1.34 4.28 9.64
CA LEU A 86 1.48 3.25 10.67
C LEU A 86 2.32 2.07 10.18
N LEU A 87 2.08 1.62 8.95
CA LEU A 87 2.83 0.52 8.34
C LEU A 87 4.31 0.91 8.15
N GLY A 88 4.58 2.12 7.65
CA GLY A 88 5.94 2.62 7.44
C GLY A 88 6.72 2.77 8.76
N ALA A 89 6.11 3.42 9.77
CA ALA A 89 6.72 3.55 11.09
C ALA A 89 6.94 2.19 11.75
N GLY A 90 5.94 1.31 11.68
CA GLY A 90 6.00 -0.03 12.26
C GLY A 90 7.04 -0.92 11.58
N SER A 91 7.12 -0.90 10.26
CA SER A 91 8.11 -1.67 9.49
C SER A 91 9.54 -1.24 9.81
N MET A 92 9.79 0.07 9.89
CA MET A 92 11.08 0.61 10.26
C MET A 92 11.43 0.31 11.72
N TYR A 93 10.49 0.48 12.65
CA TYR A 93 10.65 0.07 14.04
C TYR A 93 11.04 -1.40 14.15
N TYR A 94 10.32 -2.28 13.46
CA TYR A 94 10.57 -3.71 13.49
C TYR A 94 11.95 -4.06 12.93
N LEU A 95 12.36 -3.49 11.81
CA LEU A 95 13.70 -3.65 11.25
C LEU A 95 14.76 -3.30 12.29
N LEU A 96 14.68 -2.11 12.90
CA LEU A 96 15.67 -1.62 13.86
C LEU A 96 15.71 -2.47 15.13
N LYS A 97 14.57 -2.99 15.58
CA LYS A 97 14.52 -3.94 16.70
C LYS A 97 15.24 -5.24 16.39
N GLN A 98 15.12 -5.76 15.18
CA GLN A 98 15.81 -6.98 14.75
C GLN A 98 17.34 -6.79 14.63
N VAL A 99 17.80 -5.58 14.36
CA VAL A 99 19.23 -5.23 14.31
C VAL A 99 19.80 -4.87 15.71
N GLY A 100 18.98 -4.95 16.76
CA GLY A 100 19.45 -4.75 18.15
C GLY A 100 19.37 -3.32 18.68
N ILE A 101 18.74 -2.41 17.94
CA ILE A 101 18.54 -1.01 18.38
C ILE A 101 17.56 -0.97 19.57
N ASN A 102 17.79 -0.08 20.52
CA ASN A 102 16.89 0.09 21.68
C ASN A 102 15.51 0.59 21.25
N LYS A 103 14.49 0.35 22.10
CA LYS A 103 13.08 0.65 21.77
C LYS A 103 12.85 2.12 21.48
N LEU A 104 13.42 3.02 22.31
CA LEU A 104 13.19 4.46 22.17
C LEU A 104 13.74 4.97 20.82
N LEU A 105 14.98 4.63 20.52
CA LEU A 105 15.62 5.05 19.27
C LEU A 105 14.91 4.44 18.05
N ALA A 106 14.51 3.18 18.11
CA ALA A 106 13.76 2.52 17.05
C ALA A 106 12.40 3.23 16.79
N THR A 107 11.72 3.66 17.85
CA THR A 107 10.45 4.42 17.71
C THR A 107 10.70 5.79 17.07
N VAL A 108 11.68 6.53 17.57
CA VAL A 108 12.03 7.85 17.00
C VAL A 108 12.40 7.73 15.53
N MET A 109 13.24 6.76 15.17
CA MET A 109 13.63 6.53 13.77
C MET A 109 12.45 6.08 12.90
N GLY A 110 11.51 5.31 13.43
CA GLY A 110 10.27 4.97 12.72
C GLY A 110 9.41 6.20 12.40
N ILE A 111 9.29 7.12 13.35
CA ILE A 111 8.58 8.41 13.14
C ILE A 111 9.34 9.27 12.13
N ILE A 112 10.65 9.35 12.23
CA ILE A 112 11.48 10.10 11.28
C ILE A 112 11.31 9.52 9.88
N TYR A 113 11.32 8.19 9.73
CA TYR A 113 11.21 7.51 8.45
C TYR A 113 9.97 7.94 7.65
N ILE A 114 8.80 8.01 8.28
CA ILE A 114 7.56 8.41 7.61
C ILE A 114 7.48 9.91 7.30
N ASN A 115 8.37 10.72 7.86
CA ASN A 115 8.42 12.17 7.64
C ASN A 115 9.57 12.61 6.72
N ILE A 116 10.40 11.67 6.26
CA ILE A 116 11.54 11.96 5.39
C ILE A 116 11.34 11.35 4.00
N GLY A 117 11.95 11.98 3.01
CA GLY A 117 12.01 11.49 1.66
C GLY A 117 10.69 11.59 0.91
N MET A 118 10.37 10.55 0.15
CA MET A 118 9.21 10.53 -0.73
C MET A 118 7.90 10.11 -0.04
N ILE A 119 7.95 9.53 1.18
CA ILE A 119 6.74 9.02 1.86
C ILE A 119 5.70 10.12 2.09
N PRO A 120 6.05 11.30 2.67
CA PRO A 120 5.08 12.38 2.83
C PRO A 120 4.50 12.86 1.49
N ALA A 121 5.30 12.90 0.44
CA ALA A 121 4.83 13.26 -0.88
C ALA A 121 3.82 12.24 -1.43
N PHE A 122 4.08 10.94 -1.29
CA PHE A 122 3.15 9.90 -1.70
C PHE A 122 1.86 9.89 -0.88
N ILE A 123 1.94 10.14 0.43
CA ILE A 123 0.75 10.29 1.29
C ILE A 123 -0.08 11.50 0.84
N ASN A 124 0.57 12.65 0.61
CA ASN A 124 -0.12 13.88 0.22
C ASN A 124 -0.77 13.76 -1.16
N ARG A 125 -0.15 13.05 -2.09
CA ARG A 125 -0.68 12.80 -3.44
C ARG A 125 -1.62 11.59 -3.50
N SER A 126 -1.81 10.88 -2.39
CA SER A 126 -2.54 9.61 -2.32
C SER A 126 -2.05 8.58 -3.35
N SER A 127 -0.73 8.59 -3.59
CA SER A 127 -0.09 7.73 -4.57
C SER A 127 -0.01 6.30 -4.05
N PHE A 128 -0.26 5.36 -4.94
CA PHE A 128 -0.07 3.94 -4.75
C PHE A 128 1.34 3.57 -4.26
N ASN A 129 2.37 4.30 -4.72
CA ASN A 129 3.76 4.07 -4.36
C ASN A 129 4.04 4.21 -2.85
N GLY A 130 3.15 4.85 -2.09
CA GLY A 130 3.25 4.95 -0.64
C GLY A 130 3.27 3.59 0.06
N TRP A 131 2.55 2.61 -0.44
CA TRP A 131 2.56 1.24 0.08
C TRP A 131 3.94 0.58 -0.08
N GLY A 132 4.54 0.71 -1.27
CA GLY A 132 5.86 0.17 -1.54
C GLY A 132 6.92 0.76 -0.60
N GLN A 133 6.91 2.06 -0.42
CA GLN A 133 7.84 2.74 0.50
C GLN A 133 7.62 2.30 1.95
N ALA A 134 6.38 2.17 2.40
CA ALA A 134 6.07 1.74 3.76
C ALA A 134 6.56 0.31 4.06
N LEU A 135 6.57 -0.57 3.06
CA LEU A 135 7.02 -1.96 3.20
C LEU A 135 8.53 -2.15 2.96
N MET A 136 9.23 -1.15 2.41
CA MET A 136 10.65 -1.25 2.09
C MET A 136 11.54 -1.72 3.27
N PRO A 137 11.36 -1.25 4.52
CA PRO A 137 12.15 -1.74 5.65
C PRO A 137 11.98 -3.25 5.90
N LEU A 138 10.80 -3.82 5.59
CA LEU A 138 10.59 -5.28 5.72
C LEU A 138 11.33 -6.05 4.64
N VAL A 139 11.40 -5.52 3.41
CA VAL A 139 12.21 -6.11 2.33
C VAL A 139 13.68 -6.14 2.73
N VAL A 140 14.19 -5.01 3.25
CA VAL A 140 15.56 -4.92 3.76
C VAL A 140 15.80 -5.93 4.88
N LEU A 141 14.87 -6.06 5.83
CA LEU A 141 14.99 -7.04 6.92
C LEU A 141 15.05 -8.47 6.39
N CYS A 142 14.18 -8.82 5.43
CA CYS A 142 14.21 -10.15 4.82
C CYS A 142 15.57 -10.41 4.14
N GLY A 143 16.09 -9.43 3.39
CA GLY A 143 17.41 -9.53 2.77
C GLY A 143 18.55 -9.73 3.79
N VAL A 144 18.55 -8.95 4.87
CA VAL A 144 19.53 -9.10 5.96
C VAL A 144 19.46 -10.49 6.59
N ARG A 145 18.26 -10.98 6.90
CA ARG A 145 18.07 -12.32 7.47
C ARG A 145 18.54 -13.43 6.54
N MET A 146 18.28 -13.29 5.23
CA MET A 146 18.74 -14.27 4.25
C MET A 146 20.26 -14.35 4.16
N ILE A 147 20.95 -13.23 4.32
CA ILE A 147 22.42 -13.18 4.34
C ILE A 147 22.97 -13.78 5.64
N CYS A 148 22.38 -13.42 6.79
CA CYS A 148 22.87 -13.83 8.11
C CYS A 148 22.50 -15.27 8.47
N ASP A 149 21.31 -15.74 8.05
CA ASP A 149 20.76 -17.05 8.41
C ASP A 149 20.33 -17.84 7.17
N LYS A 150 21.33 -18.33 6.44
CA LYS A 150 21.15 -19.05 5.16
C LYS A 150 20.35 -20.36 5.28
N LYS A 151 20.17 -20.88 6.50
CA LYS A 151 19.52 -22.19 6.73
C LYS A 151 18.01 -22.12 6.96
N GLN A 152 17.45 -20.92 7.01
CA GLN A 152 16.02 -20.75 7.32
C GLN A 152 15.19 -20.44 6.07
N PRO A 153 14.48 -21.44 5.50
CA PRO A 153 13.63 -21.22 4.32
C PRO A 153 12.48 -20.24 4.58
N ILE A 154 12.08 -20.07 5.84
CA ILE A 154 11.03 -19.13 6.24
C ILE A 154 11.37 -17.67 5.83
N ASN A 155 12.65 -17.30 5.82
CA ASN A 155 13.08 -15.96 5.42
C ASN A 155 12.81 -15.68 3.93
N TRP A 156 12.96 -16.70 3.08
CA TRP A 156 12.63 -16.62 1.66
C TRP A 156 11.12 -16.48 1.45
N ILE A 157 10.33 -17.25 2.19
CA ILE A 157 8.86 -17.18 2.12
C ILE A 157 8.38 -15.80 2.56
N GLN A 158 8.92 -15.26 3.64
CA GLN A 158 8.60 -13.90 4.10
C GLN A 158 8.95 -12.85 3.05
N LEU A 159 10.12 -12.95 2.41
CA LEU A 159 10.51 -12.05 1.33
C LEU A 159 9.55 -12.14 0.16
N MET A 160 9.20 -13.34 -0.28
CA MET A 160 8.25 -13.55 -1.38
C MET A 160 6.88 -12.92 -1.08
N ILE A 161 6.37 -13.11 0.15
CA ILE A 161 5.09 -12.51 0.56
C ILE A 161 5.18 -10.98 0.53
N VAL A 162 6.23 -10.40 1.13
CA VAL A 162 6.39 -8.93 1.16
C VAL A 162 6.56 -8.38 -0.26
N MET A 163 7.35 -9.02 -1.10
CA MET A 163 7.54 -8.60 -2.49
C MET A 163 6.24 -8.70 -3.31
N SER A 164 5.42 -9.73 -3.08
CA SER A 164 4.13 -9.87 -3.78
C SER A 164 3.10 -8.81 -3.36
N LEU A 165 3.29 -8.16 -2.22
CA LEU A 165 2.47 -7.02 -1.78
C LEU A 165 2.96 -5.69 -2.39
N LEU A 166 4.16 -5.66 -2.96
CA LEU A 166 4.76 -4.47 -3.55
C LEU A 166 4.45 -4.32 -5.05
N ILE A 167 4.04 -5.40 -5.69
CA ILE A 167 3.68 -5.49 -7.11
C ILE A 167 2.16 -5.39 -7.26
#